data_28ca26840ad931c3bfed26df8edb16e1
#
_entry.id   28ca26840ad931c3bfed26df8edb16e1
#
_cell.length_a   1.000
_cell.length_b   1.000
_cell.length_c   1.000
_cell.angle_alpha   90.00
_cell.angle_beta   90.00
_cell.angle_gamma   90.00
#
_symmetry.space_group_name_H-M   'P 1'
#
loop_
_entity.id
_entity.type
_entity.pdbx_description
1 polymer ?
#
loop_
_entity_poly.entity_id
_entity_poly.type
_entity_poly.pdbx_seq_one_letter_code
_entity_poly.pdbx_strand_id
1 'polypeptide(L)'
;MKSVKRSIRIQLITAFTACALLGLFFAKGAAPFFENANRQATIDYRSGMRDIHQQAQSVANSSVHENKLEAISDMIERENQNLERGSRALKVLVTDESGKVVYKTKQAQEEQIDLHNTIRNAASFAINYSNGQDEFENTRKEFIAFAPITIEDKNLYMFVSGIPGGEVRYHTQEGPFPFLIGVLVFIFSFFYITKRKMKQIEAMAQGVKEIEKGNLAYRIEKKGEDEIASLTENINNMAEELMNNIEKERKLEKQKNELITNVSHDLRTPLTSIMGYLRLLRDSKYENKEQHDEYTRIAFAKSEQLKNLIEDLFEYTKLTNEQVVLEKQEVCVNELLEQLIEELVPQAEEHGLTFVKKFPEERAYAAIDSEKMVRVFDNLLMNAIKYSKDDGEIKVSLQRQRRDIQIVIANHSEEFTREELASLFERFYKKDQSRSRATEGSGLGLAIAKSIVELQGGSIRAEYEDGIIQFIVSLPIIEK
;
A
#
# COMPACT_ATOMS: atom_id res chain seq x y z
N MET A 1 -8.24 -14.89 13.66
CA MET A 1 -7.48 -13.81 14.35
C MET A 1 -6.30 -13.23 13.54
N LYS A 2 -5.63 -13.96 12.62
CA LYS A 2 -4.52 -13.41 11.81
C LYS A 2 -4.96 -12.36 10.77
N SER A 3 -6.17 -12.42 10.21
CA SER A 3 -6.65 -11.45 9.20
C SER A 3 -7.00 -10.07 9.77
N VAL A 4 -7.40 -10.01 11.05
CA VAL A 4 -7.77 -8.76 11.74
C VAL A 4 -6.55 -7.85 11.99
N LYS A 5 -5.34 -8.42 12.11
CA LYS A 5 -4.10 -7.65 12.29
C LYS A 5 -3.56 -7.01 10.99
N ARG A 6 -4.09 -7.42 9.84
CA ARG A 6 -3.58 -6.98 8.52
C ARG A 6 -4.24 -5.71 7.98
N SER A 7 -5.46 -5.38 8.39
CA SER A 7 -6.16 -4.20 7.84
C SER A 7 -6.03 -2.97 8.73
N ILE A 8 -5.53 -1.87 8.17
CA ILE A 8 -5.45 -0.55 8.81
C ILE A 8 -6.84 -0.07 9.23
N ARG A 9 -7.88 -0.33 8.41
CA ARG A 9 -9.26 0.04 8.75
C ARG A 9 -9.69 -0.59 10.06
N ILE A 10 -9.45 -1.89 10.22
CA ILE A 10 -9.80 -2.61 11.46
C ILE A 10 -8.96 -2.11 12.64
N GLN A 11 -7.66 -1.86 12.42
CA GLN A 11 -6.79 -1.29 13.47
C GLN A 11 -7.27 0.09 13.92
N LEU A 12 -7.67 0.97 13.00
CA LEU A 12 -8.19 2.31 13.32
C LEU A 12 -9.54 2.24 14.03
N ILE A 13 -10.46 1.38 13.58
CA ILE A 13 -11.76 1.18 14.22
C ILE A 13 -11.58 0.63 15.65
N THR A 14 -10.71 -0.36 15.83
CA THR A 14 -10.43 -0.92 17.17
C THR A 14 -9.73 0.10 18.06
N ALA A 15 -8.82 0.90 17.55
CA ALA A 15 -8.20 1.99 18.30
C ALA A 15 -9.21 3.06 18.69
N PHE A 16 -10.07 3.47 17.77
CA PHE A 16 -11.13 4.45 18.03
C PHE A 16 -12.09 3.96 19.13
N THR A 17 -12.60 2.73 18.97
CA THR A 17 -13.53 2.15 19.98
C THR A 17 -12.87 1.97 21.34
N ALA A 18 -11.62 1.53 21.38
CA ALA A 18 -10.88 1.39 22.65
C ALA A 18 -10.65 2.76 23.30
N CYS A 19 -10.29 3.79 22.56
CA CYS A 19 -10.11 5.16 23.07
C CYS A 19 -11.44 5.76 23.54
N ALA A 20 -12.54 5.51 22.83
CA ALA A 20 -13.87 5.96 23.21
C ALA A 20 -14.32 5.30 24.54
N LEU A 21 -14.13 3.99 24.67
CA LEU A 21 -14.41 3.27 25.91
C LEU A 21 -13.54 3.78 27.07
N LEU A 22 -12.27 4.05 26.83
CA LEU A 22 -11.36 4.62 27.82
C LEU A 22 -11.83 6.01 28.25
N GLY A 23 -12.22 6.88 27.31
CA GLY A 23 -12.76 8.20 27.60
C GLY A 23 -14.04 8.14 28.43
N LEU A 24 -14.97 7.22 28.08
CA LEU A 24 -16.18 6.98 28.87
C LEU A 24 -15.88 6.46 30.28
N PHE A 25 -14.91 5.59 30.41
CA PHE A 25 -14.47 5.08 31.71
C PHE A 25 -13.96 6.20 32.62
N PHE A 26 -13.10 7.08 32.09
CA PHE A 26 -12.59 8.21 32.86
C PHE A 26 -13.65 9.27 33.14
N ALA A 27 -14.59 9.52 32.22
CA ALA A 27 -15.74 10.39 32.47
C ALA A 27 -16.61 9.87 33.62
N LYS A 28 -16.97 8.59 33.62
CA LYS A 28 -17.70 7.95 34.72
C LYS A 28 -16.93 7.97 36.04
N GLY A 29 -15.64 7.71 36.01
CA GLY A 29 -14.79 7.74 37.20
C GLY A 29 -14.63 9.14 37.81
N ALA A 30 -14.71 10.18 37.00
CA ALA A 30 -14.64 11.58 37.44
C ALA A 30 -16.00 12.11 37.97
N ALA A 31 -17.11 11.57 37.49
CA ALA A 31 -18.44 12.06 37.84
C ALA A 31 -18.68 12.19 39.36
N PRO A 32 -18.39 11.19 40.22
CA PRO A 32 -18.63 11.28 41.66
C PRO A 32 -17.84 12.42 42.34
N PHE A 33 -16.67 12.73 41.84
CA PHE A 33 -15.85 13.83 42.38
C PHE A 33 -16.52 15.19 42.13
N PHE A 34 -17.05 15.42 40.93
CA PHE A 34 -17.74 16.66 40.59
C PHE A 34 -19.15 16.75 41.17
N GLU A 35 -19.86 15.63 41.30
CA GLU A 35 -21.15 15.55 41.99
C GLU A 35 -21.04 16.00 43.44
N ASN A 36 -20.01 15.54 44.16
CA ASN A 36 -19.77 15.97 45.53
C ASN A 36 -19.40 17.45 45.64
N ALA A 37 -18.68 18.00 44.67
CA ALA A 37 -18.30 19.41 44.64
C ALA A 37 -19.48 20.36 44.34
N ASN A 38 -20.52 19.87 43.62
CA ASN A 38 -21.68 20.67 43.20
C ASN A 38 -22.98 20.34 43.97
N ARG A 39 -22.90 19.74 45.16
CA ARG A 39 -24.03 19.48 45.98
C ARG A 39 -24.65 20.78 46.50
N GLN A 40 -25.85 21.09 46.05
CA GLN A 40 -26.66 22.18 46.59
C GLN A 40 -27.71 21.60 47.56
N ALA A 41 -27.70 22.09 48.79
CA ALA A 41 -28.70 21.72 49.79
C ALA A 41 -29.90 22.65 49.62
N THR A 42 -31.07 22.10 49.38
CA THR A 42 -32.35 22.80 49.43
C THR A 42 -33.17 22.26 50.58
N ILE A 43 -34.00 23.13 51.20
CA ILE A 43 -34.89 22.69 52.29
C ILE A 43 -36.29 22.56 51.71
N ASP A 44 -36.84 21.32 51.75
CA ASP A 44 -38.20 21.04 51.31
C ASP A 44 -39.12 21.07 52.52
N TYR A 45 -40.07 22.00 52.52
CA TYR A 45 -41.06 22.16 53.60
C TYR A 45 -42.38 21.42 53.35
N ARG A 46 -42.52 20.69 52.26
CA ARG A 46 -43.79 20.03 51.87
C ARG A 46 -44.25 18.96 52.85
N SER A 47 -43.33 18.22 53.43
CA SER A 47 -43.68 17.22 54.49
C SER A 47 -44.27 17.89 55.75
N GLY A 48 -43.59 18.93 56.25
CA GLY A 48 -44.06 19.66 57.42
C GLY A 48 -45.39 20.38 57.22
N MET A 49 -45.68 20.91 56.01
CA MET A 49 -46.97 21.49 55.63
C MET A 49 -48.09 20.40 55.67
N ARG A 50 -47.81 19.22 55.16
CA ARG A 50 -48.74 18.07 55.16
C ARG A 50 -49.10 17.69 56.60
N ASP A 51 -48.08 17.64 57.44
CA ASP A 51 -48.26 17.25 58.85
C ASP A 51 -49.17 18.26 59.57
N ILE A 52 -48.96 19.58 59.36
CA ILE A 52 -49.85 20.63 59.96
C ILE A 52 -51.27 20.50 59.40
N HIS A 53 -51.43 20.22 58.11
CA HIS A 53 -52.73 20.07 57.47
C HIS A 53 -53.48 18.83 58.04
N GLN A 54 -52.79 17.69 58.22
CA GLN A 54 -53.39 16.47 58.83
C GLN A 54 -53.71 16.69 60.23
N GLN A 55 -52.88 17.36 61.03
CA GLN A 55 -53.15 17.73 62.39
C GLN A 55 -54.36 18.65 62.49
N ALA A 56 -54.46 19.68 61.57
CA ALA A 56 -55.66 20.52 61.58
C ALA A 56 -56.96 19.76 61.29
N GLN A 57 -56.94 18.82 60.37
CA GLN A 57 -58.09 17.95 60.07
C GLN A 57 -58.44 17.03 61.26
N SER A 58 -57.43 16.46 61.92
CA SER A 58 -57.62 15.64 63.09
C SER A 58 -58.32 16.41 64.22
N VAL A 59 -57.77 17.61 64.51
CA VAL A 59 -58.37 18.48 65.56
C VAL A 59 -59.77 18.95 65.15
N ALA A 60 -60.04 19.31 63.89
CA ALA A 60 -61.37 19.67 63.41
C ALA A 60 -62.38 18.52 63.59
N ASN A 61 -62.04 17.33 63.12
CA ASN A 61 -62.94 16.14 63.22
C ASN A 61 -63.25 15.76 64.67
N SER A 62 -62.28 15.82 65.53
CA SER A 62 -62.46 15.48 66.94
C SER A 62 -63.27 16.55 67.68
N SER A 63 -63.06 17.82 67.37
CA SER A 63 -63.85 18.94 67.99
C SER A 63 -65.34 18.85 67.64
N VAL A 64 -65.64 18.49 66.37
CA VAL A 64 -67.03 18.23 65.95
C VAL A 64 -67.63 17.02 66.63
N HIS A 65 -66.86 15.96 66.89
CA HIS A 65 -67.35 14.77 67.51
C HIS A 65 -67.68 14.99 69.00
N GLU A 66 -66.85 15.75 69.74
CA GLU A 66 -67.09 16.05 71.17
C GLU A 66 -68.09 17.20 71.42
N ASN A 67 -68.41 17.96 70.34
CA ASN A 67 -69.31 19.10 70.33
C ASN A 67 -69.06 20.13 71.47
N LYS A 68 -67.77 20.35 71.80
CA LYS A 68 -67.31 21.30 72.84
C LYS A 68 -66.03 22.03 72.38
N LEU A 69 -66.00 23.34 72.60
CA LEU A 69 -64.85 24.17 72.34
C LEU A 69 -63.63 23.88 73.24
N GLU A 70 -63.89 23.47 74.49
CA GLU A 70 -62.81 23.10 75.43
C GLU A 70 -62.01 21.86 75.03
N ALA A 71 -62.61 20.95 74.24
CA ALA A 71 -61.91 19.79 73.70
C ALA A 71 -60.74 20.16 72.74
N ILE A 72 -60.86 21.32 72.10
CA ILE A 72 -59.77 21.86 71.22
C ILE A 72 -58.53 22.13 72.09
N SER A 73 -58.67 22.70 73.28
CA SER A 73 -57.55 23.01 74.16
C SER A 73 -56.70 21.79 74.50
N ASP A 74 -57.40 20.76 75.01
CA ASP A 74 -56.77 19.53 75.52
C ASP A 74 -56.07 18.77 74.41
N MET A 75 -56.66 18.78 73.22
CA MET A 75 -56.05 18.13 72.02
C MET A 75 -54.80 18.88 71.54
N ILE A 76 -54.83 20.17 71.41
CA ILE A 76 -53.67 20.97 70.97
C ILE A 76 -52.58 20.95 72.04
N GLU A 77 -52.92 20.94 73.30
CA GLU A 77 -51.91 20.83 74.35
C GLU A 77 -51.15 19.48 74.26
N ARG A 78 -51.89 18.40 74.02
CA ARG A 78 -51.29 17.05 73.77
C ARG A 78 -50.49 17.03 72.50
N GLU A 79 -50.96 17.60 71.42
CA GLU A 79 -50.23 17.63 70.12
C GLU A 79 -48.97 18.47 70.25
N ASN A 80 -49.02 19.63 70.91
CA ASN A 80 -47.87 20.50 71.20
C ASN A 80 -46.86 19.84 72.16
N GLN A 81 -47.25 18.91 73.00
CA GLN A 81 -46.33 18.10 73.84
C GLN A 81 -45.60 17.01 73.04
N ASN A 82 -46.23 16.51 71.98
CA ASN A 82 -45.65 15.50 71.09
C ASN A 82 -44.75 16.02 69.99
N LEU A 83 -44.68 17.37 69.78
CA LEU A 83 -43.82 17.97 68.76
C LEU A 83 -42.33 17.76 69.09
N GLU A 84 -41.64 17.15 68.20
CA GLU A 84 -40.18 16.99 68.28
C GLU A 84 -39.45 18.35 68.46
N ARG A 85 -38.32 18.30 69.22
CA ARG A 85 -37.49 19.50 69.47
C ARG A 85 -37.11 20.24 68.18
N GLY A 86 -37.81 21.34 67.89
CA GLY A 86 -37.52 22.21 66.73
C GLY A 86 -38.77 22.68 66.01
N SER A 87 -39.93 22.07 66.20
CA SER A 87 -41.19 22.57 65.65
C SER A 87 -41.82 23.57 66.65
N ARG A 88 -42.30 24.70 66.13
CA ARG A 88 -43.04 25.67 66.96
C ARG A 88 -44.45 25.15 67.24
N ALA A 89 -44.90 25.37 68.41
CA ALA A 89 -46.25 24.96 68.84
C ALA A 89 -47.31 25.48 67.89
N LEU A 90 -48.30 24.65 67.56
CA LEU A 90 -49.40 25.00 66.67
C LEU A 90 -50.22 26.10 67.34
N LYS A 91 -50.60 27.08 66.53
CA LYS A 91 -51.46 28.19 66.84
C LYS A 91 -52.85 27.90 66.27
N VAL A 92 -53.88 27.86 67.12
CA VAL A 92 -55.23 27.63 66.66
C VAL A 92 -56.14 28.80 67.05
N LEU A 93 -56.92 29.20 66.09
CA LEU A 93 -57.91 30.26 66.14
C LEU A 93 -59.24 29.67 65.66
N VAL A 94 -60.34 29.84 66.45
CA VAL A 94 -61.70 29.53 66.04
C VAL A 94 -62.50 30.84 66.00
N THR A 95 -63.15 31.12 64.86
CA THR A 95 -63.91 32.36 64.65
C THR A 95 -65.38 32.04 64.32
N ASP A 96 -66.23 32.97 64.59
CA ASP A 96 -67.63 32.96 64.09
C ASP A 96 -67.65 33.48 62.60
N GLU A 97 -68.85 33.51 62.02
CA GLU A 97 -69.06 33.99 60.61
C GLU A 97 -68.71 35.47 60.39
N SER A 98 -68.57 36.27 61.46
CA SER A 98 -68.11 37.68 61.38
C SER A 98 -66.63 37.84 61.52
N GLY A 99 -65.85 36.76 61.70
CA GLY A 99 -64.40 36.77 61.91
C GLY A 99 -63.98 37.11 63.35
N LYS A 100 -64.92 37.22 64.29
CA LYS A 100 -64.66 37.43 65.73
C LYS A 100 -64.13 36.14 66.30
N VAL A 101 -63.00 36.19 67.02
CA VAL A 101 -62.41 35.03 67.67
C VAL A 101 -63.22 34.57 68.85
N VAL A 102 -63.76 33.33 68.78
CA VAL A 102 -64.52 32.67 69.77
C VAL A 102 -63.64 31.81 70.73
N TYR A 103 -62.60 31.26 70.16
CA TYR A 103 -61.60 30.46 70.90
C TYR A 103 -60.20 30.70 70.30
N LYS A 104 -59.18 30.77 71.18
CA LYS A 104 -57.79 30.88 70.77
C LYS A 104 -56.85 30.14 71.72
N THR A 105 -55.78 29.60 71.17
CA THR A 105 -54.66 29.05 71.93
C THR A 105 -53.82 30.16 72.57
N LYS A 106 -53.05 29.84 73.62
CA LYS A 106 -52.15 30.82 74.32
C LYS A 106 -51.18 31.54 73.42
N GLN A 107 -50.87 30.96 72.27
CA GLN A 107 -49.96 31.55 71.28
C GLN A 107 -50.63 32.56 70.36
N ALA A 108 -51.93 32.61 70.27
CA ALA A 108 -52.73 33.47 69.45
C ALA A 108 -53.09 34.79 70.19
N GLN A 109 -52.77 35.92 69.59
CA GLN A 109 -53.08 37.22 70.20
C GLN A 109 -54.27 37.94 69.54
N GLU A 110 -54.66 37.49 68.33
CA GLU A 110 -55.73 38.06 67.55
C GLU A 110 -57.08 37.96 68.23
N GLU A 111 -57.85 39.02 68.13
CA GLU A 111 -59.26 39.06 68.67
C GLU A 111 -60.27 39.09 67.50
N GLN A 112 -59.80 39.51 66.31
CA GLN A 112 -60.61 39.51 65.12
C GLN A 112 -59.68 39.24 63.95
N ILE A 113 -60.16 38.47 62.96
CA ILE A 113 -59.40 38.19 61.74
C ILE A 113 -60.23 38.54 60.50
N ASP A 114 -59.51 38.95 59.39
CA ASP A 114 -60.12 39.09 58.08
C ASP A 114 -60.38 37.67 57.51
N LEU A 115 -61.60 37.21 57.69
CA LEU A 115 -62.03 35.86 57.36
C LEU A 115 -61.79 35.58 55.84
N HIS A 116 -62.19 36.56 55.03
CA HIS A 116 -62.08 36.41 53.56
C HIS A 116 -60.63 36.26 53.09
N ASN A 117 -59.76 37.12 53.58
CA ASN A 117 -58.35 37.06 53.21
C ASN A 117 -57.62 35.83 53.77
N THR A 118 -57.98 35.43 55.05
CA THR A 118 -57.34 34.27 55.66
C THR A 118 -57.76 32.96 55.01
N ILE A 119 -59.08 32.81 54.69
CA ILE A 119 -59.58 31.63 53.95
C ILE A 119 -58.97 31.58 52.54
N ARG A 120 -58.90 32.76 51.79
CA ARG A 120 -58.31 32.82 50.50
C ARG A 120 -56.83 32.40 50.51
N ASN A 121 -56.08 32.86 51.50
CA ASN A 121 -54.68 32.51 51.65
C ASN A 121 -54.53 31.02 52.00
N ALA A 122 -55.29 30.46 52.91
CA ALA A 122 -55.28 29.03 53.23
C ALA A 122 -55.65 28.19 51.98
N ALA A 123 -56.68 28.57 51.24
CA ALA A 123 -57.14 27.86 50.06
C ALA A 123 -56.12 27.98 48.92
N SER A 124 -55.49 29.13 48.71
CA SER A 124 -54.45 29.31 47.68
C SER A 124 -53.22 28.42 47.99
N PHE A 125 -52.85 28.29 49.24
CA PHE A 125 -51.84 27.36 49.67
C PHE A 125 -52.16 25.89 49.32
N ALA A 126 -53.39 25.47 49.62
CA ALA A 126 -53.83 24.12 49.31
C ALA A 126 -53.82 23.81 47.80
N ILE A 127 -54.23 24.77 46.96
CA ILE A 127 -54.27 24.65 45.52
C ILE A 127 -52.83 24.64 44.94
N ASN A 128 -51.96 25.53 45.36
CA ASN A 128 -50.56 25.56 44.88
C ASN A 128 -49.77 24.31 45.28
N TYR A 129 -50.04 23.81 46.47
CA TYR A 129 -49.48 22.54 46.95
C TYR A 129 -49.94 21.35 46.08
N SER A 130 -51.19 21.25 45.70
CA SER A 130 -51.73 20.17 44.86
C SER A 130 -51.21 20.25 43.43
N ASN A 131 -50.90 21.45 42.93
CA ASN A 131 -50.40 21.68 41.59
C ASN A 131 -48.87 21.52 41.44
N GLY A 132 -48.13 21.18 42.52
CA GLY A 132 -46.70 20.94 42.48
C GLY A 132 -45.86 22.19 42.13
N GLN A 133 -46.39 23.39 42.40
CA GLN A 133 -45.60 24.62 42.17
C GLN A 133 -44.53 24.77 43.24
N ASP A 134 -43.26 24.91 42.79
CA ASP A 134 -42.03 24.88 43.63
C ASP A 134 -41.83 26.17 44.50
N GLU A 135 -42.81 27.02 44.62
CA GLU A 135 -42.75 28.26 45.45
C GLU A 135 -42.50 27.99 46.96
N PHE A 136 -42.60 26.72 47.38
CA PHE A 136 -42.43 26.33 48.78
C PHE A 136 -41.01 25.82 49.13
N GLU A 137 -40.16 25.74 48.19
CA GLU A 137 -38.75 25.47 48.41
C GLU A 137 -38.04 26.75 48.93
N ASN A 138 -37.33 26.62 50.01
CA ASN A 138 -36.50 27.65 50.61
C ASN A 138 -37.21 28.82 51.36
N THR A 139 -38.53 28.77 51.54
CA THR A 139 -39.26 29.86 52.26
C THR A 139 -39.86 29.35 53.57
N ARG A 140 -39.26 29.73 54.70
CA ARG A 140 -39.80 29.42 56.03
C ARG A 140 -40.94 30.42 56.36
N LYS A 141 -42.12 30.16 55.85
CA LYS A 141 -43.32 30.93 56.10
C LYS A 141 -44.26 30.14 57.00
N GLU A 142 -45.07 30.90 57.80
CA GLU A 142 -46.16 30.31 58.61
C GLU A 142 -47.19 29.72 57.63
N PHE A 143 -47.48 28.43 57.80
CA PHE A 143 -48.51 27.74 57.01
C PHE A 143 -49.81 27.78 57.77
N ILE A 144 -50.92 28.08 57.10
CA ILE A 144 -52.26 28.20 57.64
C ILE A 144 -53.12 27.12 57.01
N ALA A 145 -53.63 26.15 57.83
CA ALA A 145 -54.64 25.22 57.45
C ALA A 145 -55.99 25.75 57.87
N PHE A 146 -56.99 25.56 57.04
CA PHE A 146 -58.39 25.98 57.32
C PHE A 146 -59.33 24.76 57.36
N ALA A 147 -60.24 24.73 58.30
CA ALA A 147 -61.33 23.75 58.40
C ALA A 147 -62.62 24.38 58.91
N PRO A 148 -63.73 24.26 58.17
CA PRO A 148 -65.04 24.62 58.72
C PRO A 148 -65.48 23.61 59.75
N ILE A 149 -66.03 24.03 60.92
CA ILE A 149 -66.53 23.17 62.03
C ILE A 149 -67.86 23.65 62.44
N THR A 150 -68.72 22.72 62.89
CA THR A 150 -70.02 23.06 63.50
C THR A 150 -70.01 22.53 64.92
N ILE A 151 -70.16 23.40 65.89
CA ILE A 151 -70.20 23.10 67.33
C ILE A 151 -71.40 23.78 67.98
N GLU A 152 -72.23 23.10 68.77
CA GLU A 152 -73.41 23.65 69.39
C GLU A 152 -74.37 24.34 68.40
N ASP A 153 -74.58 23.75 67.20
CA ASP A 153 -75.39 24.25 66.10
C ASP A 153 -74.95 25.61 65.59
N LYS A 154 -73.68 26.03 65.81
CA LYS A 154 -73.07 27.23 65.29
C LYS A 154 -72.03 26.89 64.25
N ASN A 155 -72.05 27.55 63.11
CA ASN A 155 -70.99 27.45 62.08
C ASN A 155 -69.80 28.27 62.54
N LEU A 156 -68.66 27.61 62.72
CA LEU A 156 -67.39 28.23 63.10
C LEU A 156 -66.29 27.88 62.08
N TYR A 157 -65.24 28.70 62.06
CA TYR A 157 -64.12 28.49 61.19
C TYR A 157 -62.86 28.34 62.01
N MET A 158 -62.25 27.16 61.89
CA MET A 158 -60.99 26.85 62.58
C MET A 158 -59.80 27.08 61.67
N PHE A 159 -58.82 27.86 62.12
CA PHE A 159 -57.51 28.11 61.46
C PHE A 159 -56.45 27.52 62.39
N VAL A 160 -55.63 26.60 61.79
CA VAL A 160 -54.45 26.05 62.42
C VAL A 160 -53.24 26.53 61.69
N SER A 161 -52.37 27.26 62.37
CA SER A 161 -51.15 27.77 61.80
C SER A 161 -49.88 27.27 62.52
N GLY A 162 -48.87 27.06 61.81
CA GLY A 162 -47.57 26.64 62.34
C GLY A 162 -46.43 26.83 61.30
N ILE A 163 -45.20 26.74 61.80
CA ILE A 163 -44.05 26.77 60.96
C ILE A 163 -43.69 25.36 60.58
N PRO A 164 -43.80 24.99 59.29
CA PRO A 164 -43.52 23.62 58.86
C PRO A 164 -42.05 23.20 59.11
N GLY A 165 -41.85 21.98 59.48
CA GLY A 165 -40.51 21.36 59.49
C GLY A 165 -39.96 21.16 58.08
N GLY A 166 -38.71 21.49 57.87
CA GLY A 166 -38.07 21.32 56.57
C GLY A 166 -37.12 20.10 56.55
N GLU A 167 -37.19 19.35 55.49
CA GLU A 167 -36.25 18.29 55.21
C GLU A 167 -35.14 18.81 54.25
N VAL A 168 -33.87 18.51 54.57
CA VAL A 168 -32.74 18.90 53.70
C VAL A 168 -32.65 17.91 52.53
N ARG A 169 -32.91 18.37 51.33
CA ARG A 169 -32.70 17.60 50.11
C ARG A 169 -31.46 18.08 49.40
N TYR A 170 -30.63 17.13 48.96
CA TYR A 170 -29.42 17.41 48.18
C TYR A 170 -29.71 17.19 46.69
N HIS A 171 -29.59 18.23 45.89
CA HIS A 171 -29.64 18.12 44.45
C HIS A 171 -28.22 18.21 43.92
N THR A 172 -27.84 17.23 43.09
CA THR A 172 -26.56 17.25 42.36
C THR A 172 -26.80 17.74 40.93
N GLN A 173 -26.21 18.84 40.56
CA GLN A 173 -26.20 19.27 39.13
C GLN A 173 -25.01 18.59 38.44
N GLU A 174 -25.32 17.76 37.44
CA GLU A 174 -24.31 17.17 36.56
C GLU A 174 -23.70 18.30 35.70
N GLY A 175 -22.50 18.74 36.05
CA GLY A 175 -21.75 19.70 35.27
C GLY A 175 -21.08 19.06 34.03
N PRO A 176 -20.64 19.81 33.04
CA PRO A 176 -20.01 19.30 31.82
C PRO A 176 -18.57 18.76 32.03
N PHE A 177 -17.97 18.97 33.20
CA PHE A 177 -16.56 18.65 33.48
C PHE A 177 -16.19 17.16 33.32
N PRO A 178 -16.95 16.19 33.80
CA PRO A 178 -16.66 14.78 33.58
C PRO A 178 -16.62 14.39 32.11
N PHE A 179 -17.55 14.92 31.31
CA PHE A 179 -17.58 14.72 29.86
C PHE A 179 -16.35 15.31 29.17
N LEU A 180 -15.92 16.54 29.55
CA LEU A 180 -14.72 17.18 29.02
C LEU A 180 -13.46 16.35 29.29
N ILE A 181 -13.32 15.78 30.47
CA ILE A 181 -12.22 14.87 30.82
C ILE A 181 -12.23 13.65 29.90
N GLY A 182 -13.38 13.04 29.69
CA GLY A 182 -13.53 11.91 28.78
C GLY A 182 -13.10 12.22 27.35
N VAL A 183 -13.49 13.40 26.84
CA VAL A 183 -13.09 13.89 25.50
C VAL A 183 -11.58 14.11 25.42
N LEU A 184 -10.97 14.71 26.42
CA LEU A 184 -9.52 14.95 26.45
C LEU A 184 -8.76 13.62 26.47
N VAL A 185 -9.17 12.66 27.30
CA VAL A 185 -8.54 11.32 27.35
C VAL A 185 -8.68 10.61 25.99
N PHE A 186 -9.86 10.69 25.37
CA PHE A 186 -10.09 10.15 24.03
C PHE A 186 -9.12 10.76 23.01
N ILE A 187 -9.03 12.08 22.94
CA ILE A 187 -8.16 12.77 21.98
C ILE A 187 -6.69 12.38 22.17
N PHE A 188 -6.20 12.44 23.41
CA PHE A 188 -4.80 12.11 23.72
C PHE A 188 -4.47 10.63 23.42
N SER A 189 -5.32 9.71 23.82
CA SER A 189 -5.09 8.30 23.58
C SER A 189 -5.14 7.95 22.10
N PHE A 190 -6.11 8.51 21.36
CA PHE A 190 -6.24 8.31 19.92
C PHE A 190 -5.05 8.91 19.15
N PHE A 191 -4.63 10.12 19.50
CA PHE A 191 -3.42 10.75 18.93
C PHE A 191 -2.17 9.91 19.18
N TYR A 192 -1.99 9.39 20.39
CA TYR A 192 -0.83 8.58 20.74
C TYR A 192 -0.77 7.27 19.93
N ILE A 193 -1.90 6.58 19.77
CA ILE A 193 -1.99 5.33 19.02
C ILE A 193 -1.75 5.58 17.52
N THR A 194 -2.34 6.63 16.96
CA THR A 194 -2.23 6.93 15.51
C THR A 194 -0.89 7.54 15.11
N LYS A 195 -0.16 8.17 16.03
CA LYS A 195 1.15 8.79 15.78
C LYS A 195 2.16 7.85 15.12
N ARG A 196 2.17 6.58 15.51
CA ARG A 196 3.07 5.57 14.95
C ARG A 196 2.78 5.30 13.46
N LYS A 197 1.50 5.25 13.09
CA LYS A 197 1.09 5.04 11.69
C LYS A 197 1.37 6.27 10.84
N MET A 198 1.14 7.44 11.39
CA MET A 198 1.45 8.69 10.69
C MET A 198 2.95 8.80 10.35
N LYS A 199 3.85 8.42 11.29
CA LYS A 199 5.28 8.34 11.02
C LYS A 199 5.65 7.36 9.89
N GLN A 200 4.94 6.23 9.77
CA GLN A 200 5.18 5.28 8.67
C GLN A 200 4.80 5.88 7.32
N ILE A 201 3.66 6.56 7.24
CA ILE A 201 3.21 7.25 6.02
C ILE A 201 4.19 8.37 5.63
N GLU A 202 4.66 9.13 6.60
CA GLU A 202 5.63 10.21 6.38
C GLU A 202 6.97 9.68 5.86
N ALA A 203 7.49 8.60 6.46
CA ALA A 203 8.70 7.94 6.00
C ALA A 203 8.54 7.38 4.57
N MET A 204 7.37 6.81 4.25
CA MET A 204 7.06 6.34 2.91
C MET A 204 7.03 7.49 1.89
N ALA A 205 6.37 8.62 2.24
CA ALA A 205 6.33 9.79 1.37
C ALA A 205 7.73 10.38 1.11
N GLN A 206 8.59 10.40 2.13
CA GLN A 206 10.00 10.80 1.98
C GLN A 206 10.77 9.83 1.08
N GLY A 207 10.56 8.53 1.25
CA GLY A 207 11.21 7.51 0.42
C GLY A 207 10.80 7.59 -1.04
N VAL A 208 9.52 7.80 -1.34
CA VAL A 208 9.03 8.04 -2.70
C VAL A 208 9.68 9.27 -3.33
N LYS A 209 9.85 10.34 -2.55
CA LYS A 209 10.53 11.57 -3.02
C LYS A 209 12.01 11.34 -3.33
N GLU A 210 12.69 10.46 -2.62
CA GLU A 210 14.07 10.08 -2.95
C GLU A 210 14.14 9.26 -4.26
N ILE A 211 13.19 8.34 -4.46
CA ILE A 211 13.07 7.57 -5.71
C ILE A 211 12.77 8.51 -6.89
N GLU A 212 11.87 9.48 -6.73
CA GLU A 212 11.53 10.51 -7.73
C GLU A 212 12.76 11.33 -8.17
N LYS A 213 13.66 11.65 -7.25
CA LYS A 213 14.93 12.35 -7.54
C LYS A 213 15.94 11.50 -8.35
N GLY A 214 15.59 10.25 -8.67
CA GLY A 214 16.44 9.33 -9.41
C GLY A 214 17.28 8.38 -8.55
N ASN A 215 17.16 8.42 -7.22
CA ASN A 215 17.82 7.45 -6.35
C ASN A 215 17.04 6.14 -6.29
N LEU A 216 17.04 5.40 -7.39
CA LEU A 216 16.31 4.13 -7.53
C LEU A 216 16.89 3.00 -6.67
N ALA A 217 18.09 3.17 -6.12
CA ALA A 217 18.69 2.23 -5.18
C ALA A 217 18.15 2.37 -3.75
N TYR A 218 17.47 3.49 -3.44
CA TYR A 218 16.83 3.69 -2.15
C TYR A 218 15.72 2.68 -1.92
N ARG A 219 15.64 2.13 -0.70
CA ARG A 219 14.57 1.22 -0.29
C ARG A 219 13.88 1.74 0.96
N ILE A 220 12.56 1.80 0.91
CA ILE A 220 11.73 2.18 2.04
C ILE A 220 11.64 0.99 2.99
N GLU A 221 11.89 1.23 4.28
CA GLU A 221 11.82 0.19 5.31
C GLU A 221 10.39 -0.32 5.50
N LYS A 222 10.15 -1.61 5.22
CA LYS A 222 8.86 -2.26 5.43
C LYS A 222 8.62 -2.50 6.92
N LYS A 223 7.57 -1.88 7.48
CA LYS A 223 7.19 -2.03 8.90
C LYS A 223 5.77 -2.55 9.04
N GLY A 224 5.62 -3.75 9.60
CA GLY A 224 4.30 -4.37 9.82
C GLY A 224 3.88 -5.33 8.71
N GLU A 225 2.59 -5.71 8.72
CA GLU A 225 1.97 -6.64 7.76
C GLU A 225 0.62 -6.10 7.25
N ASP A 226 0.42 -4.78 7.30
CA ASP A 226 -0.80 -4.10 6.88
C ASP A 226 -0.69 -3.55 5.45
N GLU A 227 -1.71 -2.82 5.01
CA GLU A 227 -1.78 -2.26 3.66
C GLU A 227 -0.64 -1.25 3.38
N ILE A 228 -0.12 -0.56 4.43
CA ILE A 228 1.06 0.32 4.28
C ILE A 228 2.31 -0.50 3.98
N ALA A 229 2.48 -1.64 4.67
CA ALA A 229 3.61 -2.53 4.43
C ALA A 229 3.56 -3.13 3.01
N SER A 230 2.37 -3.53 2.54
CA SER A 230 2.18 -4.01 1.16
C SER A 230 2.46 -2.91 0.13
N LEU A 231 1.99 -1.69 0.37
CA LEU A 231 2.27 -0.54 -0.50
C LEU A 231 3.76 -0.22 -0.55
N THR A 232 4.45 -0.29 0.59
CA THR A 232 5.91 -0.11 0.67
C THR A 232 6.65 -1.15 -0.18
N GLU A 233 6.23 -2.41 -0.14
CA GLU A 233 6.80 -3.49 -0.94
C GLU A 233 6.59 -3.26 -2.44
N ASN A 234 5.38 -2.88 -2.84
CA ASN A 234 5.07 -2.57 -4.24
C ASN A 234 5.91 -1.39 -4.77
N ILE A 235 6.11 -0.34 -3.97
CA ILE A 235 6.96 0.79 -4.34
C ILE A 235 8.43 0.35 -4.49
N ASN A 236 8.95 -0.47 -3.58
CA ASN A 236 10.31 -0.98 -3.67
C ASN A 236 10.51 -1.87 -4.91
N ASN A 237 9.55 -2.75 -5.22
CA ASN A 237 9.57 -3.59 -6.42
C ASN A 237 9.51 -2.75 -7.70
N MET A 238 8.67 -1.73 -7.73
CA MET A 238 8.60 -0.78 -8.85
C MET A 238 9.94 -0.06 -9.07
N ALA A 239 10.59 0.40 -8.00
CA ALA A 239 11.90 1.05 -8.09
C ALA A 239 12.98 0.10 -8.61
N GLU A 240 12.94 -1.18 -8.23
CA GLU A 240 13.85 -2.21 -8.72
C GLU A 240 13.62 -2.52 -10.20
N GLU A 241 12.37 -2.67 -10.61
CA GLU A 241 12.01 -2.92 -12.01
C GLU A 241 12.43 -1.74 -12.91
N LEU A 242 12.22 -0.51 -12.43
CA LEU A 242 12.64 0.70 -13.13
C LEU A 242 14.16 0.77 -13.29
N MET A 243 14.91 0.45 -12.24
CA MET A 243 16.36 0.40 -12.24
C MET A 243 16.87 -0.63 -13.26
N ASN A 244 16.30 -1.84 -13.25
CA ASN A 244 16.65 -2.91 -14.18
C ASN A 244 16.33 -2.54 -15.64
N ASN A 245 15.22 -1.86 -15.87
CA ASN A 245 14.85 -1.41 -17.22
C ASN A 245 15.79 -0.33 -17.74
N ILE A 246 16.16 0.66 -16.91
CA ILE A 246 17.14 1.70 -17.27
C ILE A 246 18.51 1.09 -17.55
N GLU A 247 18.94 0.10 -16.77
CA GLU A 247 20.21 -0.58 -17.00
C GLU A 247 20.22 -1.37 -18.31
N LYS A 248 19.12 -2.08 -18.62
CA LYS A 248 18.94 -2.73 -19.92
C LYS A 248 18.97 -1.74 -21.07
N GLU A 249 18.26 -0.62 -20.95
CA GLU A 249 18.22 0.42 -21.98
C GLU A 249 19.61 1.02 -22.24
N ARG A 250 20.35 1.34 -21.16
CA ARG A 250 21.74 1.82 -21.27
C ARG A 250 22.67 0.82 -21.96
N LYS A 251 22.50 -0.47 -21.64
CA LYS A 251 23.27 -1.54 -22.29
C LYS A 251 22.97 -1.65 -23.77
N LEU A 252 21.68 -1.58 -24.15
CA LEU A 252 21.27 -1.57 -25.57
C LEU A 252 21.78 -0.34 -26.30
N GLU A 253 21.69 0.84 -25.68
CA GLU A 253 22.21 2.09 -26.27
C GLU A 253 23.74 2.03 -26.49
N LYS A 254 24.48 1.54 -25.48
CA LYS A 254 25.92 1.32 -25.61
C LYS A 254 26.24 0.37 -26.76
N GLN A 255 25.54 -0.78 -26.84
CA GLN A 255 25.71 -1.75 -27.90
C GLN A 255 25.40 -1.16 -29.31
N LYS A 256 24.35 -0.30 -29.40
CA LYS A 256 24.01 0.41 -30.62
C LYS A 256 25.12 1.38 -31.05
N ASN A 257 25.68 2.15 -30.11
CA ASN A 257 26.74 3.11 -30.40
C ASN A 257 28.04 2.42 -30.79
N GLU A 258 28.41 1.30 -30.16
CA GLU A 258 29.53 0.45 -30.53
C GLU A 258 29.34 -0.13 -31.95
N LEU A 259 28.12 -0.61 -32.28
CA LEU A 259 27.78 -1.07 -33.62
C LEU A 259 28.06 0.01 -34.68
N ILE A 260 27.51 1.23 -34.49
CA ILE A 260 27.66 2.34 -35.44
C ILE A 260 29.13 2.70 -35.61
N THR A 261 29.89 2.72 -34.52
CA THR A 261 31.33 3.07 -34.56
C THR A 261 32.13 2.03 -35.33
N ASN A 262 31.94 0.74 -35.02
CA ASN A 262 32.66 -0.36 -35.64
C ASN A 262 32.33 -0.51 -37.14
N VAL A 263 31.02 -0.44 -37.46
CA VAL A 263 30.57 -0.43 -38.87
C VAL A 263 31.21 0.72 -39.66
N SER A 264 31.18 1.93 -39.10
CA SER A 264 31.77 3.11 -39.80
C SER A 264 33.26 2.94 -40.03
N HIS A 265 33.98 2.35 -39.10
CA HIS A 265 35.42 2.07 -39.26
C HIS A 265 35.68 1.01 -40.34
N ASP A 266 34.93 -0.13 -40.25
CA ASP A 266 35.14 -1.27 -41.15
C ASP A 266 34.67 -1.00 -42.61
N LEU A 267 33.71 -0.10 -42.81
CA LEU A 267 33.33 0.40 -44.13
C LEU A 267 34.37 1.40 -44.69
N ARG A 268 34.95 2.28 -43.86
CA ARG A 268 35.89 3.31 -44.28
C ARG A 268 37.18 2.72 -44.84
N THR A 269 37.70 1.64 -44.24
CA THR A 269 38.98 1.05 -44.62
C THR A 269 38.99 0.52 -46.05
N PRO A 270 38.09 -0.38 -46.49
CA PRO A 270 38.05 -0.84 -47.89
C PRO A 270 37.72 0.30 -48.85
N LEU A 271 36.80 1.22 -48.50
CA LEU A 271 36.44 2.36 -49.32
C LEU A 271 37.66 3.26 -49.60
N THR A 272 38.49 3.55 -48.58
CA THR A 272 39.71 4.35 -48.74
C THR A 272 40.70 3.65 -49.65
N SER A 273 40.82 2.31 -49.55
CA SER A 273 41.68 1.50 -50.39
C SER A 273 41.21 1.55 -51.85
N ILE A 274 39.92 1.31 -52.11
CA ILE A 274 39.30 1.41 -53.45
C ILE A 274 39.60 2.78 -54.05
N MET A 275 39.31 3.87 -53.34
CA MET A 275 39.56 5.24 -53.81
C MET A 275 41.03 5.50 -54.06
N GLY A 276 41.91 4.92 -53.25
CA GLY A 276 43.38 5.03 -53.45
C GLY A 276 43.85 4.39 -54.75
N TYR A 277 43.49 3.12 -54.94
CA TYR A 277 43.89 2.39 -56.17
C TYR A 277 43.26 2.95 -57.45
N LEU A 278 41.98 3.33 -57.42
CA LEU A 278 41.30 4.00 -58.53
C LEU A 278 41.96 5.36 -58.89
N ARG A 279 42.43 6.11 -57.84
CA ARG A 279 43.17 7.37 -58.09
C ARG A 279 44.51 7.08 -58.76
N LEU A 280 45.30 6.07 -58.39
CA LEU A 280 46.53 5.66 -59.02
C LEU A 280 46.30 5.26 -60.48
N LEU A 281 45.25 4.51 -60.75
CA LEU A 281 44.84 4.14 -62.10
C LEU A 281 44.43 5.35 -62.93
N ARG A 282 43.59 6.25 -62.43
CA ARG A 282 43.15 7.47 -63.12
C ARG A 282 44.29 8.41 -63.44
N ASP A 283 45.22 8.58 -62.50
CA ASP A 283 46.36 9.50 -62.67
C ASP A 283 47.55 8.84 -63.40
N SER A 284 47.33 7.61 -63.96
CA SER A 284 48.34 6.82 -64.70
C SER A 284 49.67 6.60 -63.93
N LYS A 285 49.54 6.46 -62.58
CA LYS A 285 50.65 6.20 -61.66
C LYS A 285 50.90 4.72 -61.50
N TYR A 286 51.29 4.05 -62.63
CA TYR A 286 51.73 2.67 -62.71
C TYR A 286 52.85 2.56 -63.69
N GLU A 287 53.78 1.64 -63.43
CA GLU A 287 55.00 1.52 -64.22
C GLU A 287 54.85 0.61 -65.48
N ASN A 288 53.95 -0.41 -65.33
CA ASN A 288 53.74 -1.41 -66.36
C ASN A 288 52.32 -1.94 -66.34
N LYS A 289 51.95 -2.79 -67.27
CA LYS A 289 50.62 -3.40 -67.36
C LYS A 289 50.32 -4.30 -66.22
N GLU A 290 51.28 -5.03 -65.71
CA GLU A 290 51.17 -5.92 -64.58
C GLU A 290 50.71 -5.17 -63.31
N GLN A 291 51.29 -4.00 -63.08
CA GLN A 291 50.92 -3.13 -61.94
C GLN A 291 49.53 -2.48 -62.15
N HIS A 292 49.16 -2.12 -63.38
CA HIS A 292 47.81 -1.66 -63.70
C HIS A 292 46.78 -2.77 -63.35
N ASP A 293 47.03 -3.99 -63.82
CA ASP A 293 46.10 -5.14 -63.58
C ASP A 293 46.04 -5.51 -62.09
N GLU A 294 47.19 -5.40 -61.41
CA GLU A 294 47.25 -5.60 -59.95
C GLU A 294 46.38 -4.56 -59.18
N TYR A 295 46.48 -3.26 -59.48
CA TYR A 295 45.70 -2.21 -58.88
C TYR A 295 44.19 -2.40 -59.12
N THR A 296 43.86 -2.84 -60.36
CA THR A 296 42.45 -3.15 -60.73
C THR A 296 41.93 -4.32 -59.90
N ARG A 297 42.72 -5.39 -59.77
CA ARG A 297 42.39 -6.59 -58.99
C ARG A 297 42.17 -6.24 -57.53
N ILE A 298 43.07 -5.42 -56.95
CA ILE A 298 42.90 -5.02 -55.51
C ILE A 298 41.65 -4.17 -55.32
N ALA A 299 41.43 -3.19 -56.25
CA ALA A 299 40.25 -2.34 -56.16
C ALA A 299 38.93 -3.16 -56.23
N PHE A 300 38.94 -4.16 -57.19
CA PHE A 300 37.80 -5.06 -57.33
C PHE A 300 37.57 -5.94 -56.08
N ALA A 301 38.62 -6.58 -55.57
CA ALA A 301 38.54 -7.42 -54.37
C ALA A 301 38.07 -6.61 -53.13
N LYS A 302 38.53 -5.37 -52.98
CA LYS A 302 38.05 -4.49 -51.89
C LYS A 302 36.60 -4.04 -52.08
N SER A 303 36.11 -3.94 -53.32
CA SER A 303 34.71 -3.65 -53.61
C SER A 303 33.82 -4.83 -53.28
N GLU A 304 34.23 -6.07 -53.56
CA GLU A 304 33.53 -7.29 -53.14
C GLU A 304 33.50 -7.42 -51.63
N GLN A 305 34.63 -7.14 -50.96
CA GLN A 305 34.69 -7.12 -49.49
C GLN A 305 33.69 -6.12 -48.91
N LEU A 306 33.61 -4.91 -49.43
CA LEU A 306 32.67 -3.88 -48.98
C LEU A 306 31.22 -4.32 -49.20
N LYS A 307 30.89 -4.93 -50.33
CA LYS A 307 29.57 -5.47 -50.64
C LYS A 307 29.18 -6.51 -49.59
N ASN A 308 30.02 -7.51 -49.35
CA ASN A 308 29.73 -8.59 -48.36
C ASN A 308 29.52 -8.03 -46.95
N LEU A 309 30.30 -7.01 -46.54
CA LEU A 309 30.15 -6.36 -45.25
C LEU A 309 28.81 -5.62 -45.11
N ILE A 310 28.35 -4.98 -46.20
CA ILE A 310 27.04 -4.33 -46.23
C ILE A 310 25.91 -5.38 -46.17
N GLU A 311 26.02 -6.50 -46.89
CA GLU A 311 25.04 -7.59 -46.87
C GLU A 311 24.96 -8.23 -45.48
N ASP A 312 26.09 -8.51 -44.83
CA ASP A 312 26.17 -8.99 -43.47
C ASP A 312 25.49 -8.03 -42.49
N LEU A 313 25.71 -6.73 -42.62
CA LEU A 313 25.11 -5.71 -41.79
C LEU A 313 23.58 -5.67 -41.97
N PHE A 314 23.08 -5.69 -43.19
CA PHE A 314 21.65 -5.73 -43.48
C PHE A 314 20.99 -7.01 -42.90
N GLU A 315 21.61 -8.16 -43.09
CA GLU A 315 21.12 -9.41 -42.58
C GLU A 315 21.10 -9.39 -41.06
N TYR A 316 22.19 -8.94 -40.43
CA TYR A 316 22.25 -8.81 -38.97
C TYR A 316 21.14 -7.89 -38.40
N THR A 317 20.93 -6.71 -39.03
CA THR A 317 19.87 -5.77 -38.58
C THR A 317 18.48 -6.36 -38.75
N LYS A 318 18.26 -7.15 -39.83
CA LYS A 318 17.00 -7.85 -40.08
C LYS A 318 16.74 -8.93 -38.99
N LEU A 319 17.76 -9.73 -38.67
CA LEU A 319 17.67 -10.79 -37.66
C LEU A 319 17.43 -10.26 -36.24
N THR A 320 17.93 -9.05 -35.93
CA THR A 320 17.82 -8.45 -34.59
C THR A 320 16.46 -7.76 -34.35
N ASN A 321 15.73 -7.37 -35.39
CA ASN A 321 14.50 -6.58 -35.32
C ASN A 321 13.21 -7.44 -35.20
N GLU A 322 13.30 -8.69 -34.73
CA GLU A 322 12.15 -9.60 -34.44
C GLU A 322 11.11 -9.79 -35.57
N GLN A 323 11.40 -9.36 -36.80
CA GLN A 323 10.48 -9.44 -37.94
C GLN A 323 10.82 -10.56 -38.95
N VAL A 324 11.73 -11.47 -38.58
CA VAL A 324 12.10 -12.57 -39.47
C VAL A 324 11.11 -13.70 -39.38
N VAL A 325 10.31 -13.85 -40.42
CA VAL A 325 9.48 -15.04 -40.60
C VAL A 325 10.36 -16.13 -41.21
N LEU A 326 10.55 -17.23 -40.50
CA LEU A 326 11.31 -18.38 -40.98
C LEU A 326 10.42 -19.25 -41.85
N GLU A 327 10.90 -19.59 -43.04
CA GLU A 327 10.27 -20.57 -43.92
C GLU A 327 10.79 -21.98 -43.62
N LYS A 328 10.37 -22.53 -42.49
CA LYS A 328 10.81 -23.86 -42.04
C LYS A 328 10.26 -24.97 -42.94
N GLN A 329 11.14 -25.82 -43.44
CA GLN A 329 10.82 -27.03 -44.21
C GLN A 329 11.58 -28.22 -43.61
N GLU A 330 11.10 -29.43 -43.94
CA GLU A 330 11.85 -30.63 -43.59
C GLU A 330 13.08 -30.76 -44.47
N VAL A 331 14.27 -30.61 -43.91
CA VAL A 331 15.55 -30.65 -44.62
C VAL A 331 16.40 -31.81 -44.10
N CYS A 332 16.97 -32.57 -45.01
CA CYS A 332 18.01 -33.58 -44.71
C CYS A 332 19.33 -32.88 -44.43
N VAL A 333 19.76 -32.84 -43.17
CA VAL A 333 20.97 -32.11 -42.77
C VAL A 333 22.23 -32.75 -43.32
N ASN A 334 22.26 -34.07 -43.55
CA ASN A 334 23.39 -34.80 -44.18
C ASN A 334 23.61 -34.27 -45.59
N GLU A 335 22.56 -34.25 -46.42
CA GLU A 335 22.65 -33.80 -47.84
C GLU A 335 23.01 -32.32 -47.92
N LEU A 336 22.47 -31.47 -47.07
CA LEU A 336 22.80 -30.06 -47.00
C LEU A 336 24.29 -29.83 -46.73
N LEU A 337 24.86 -30.54 -45.74
CA LEU A 337 26.28 -30.41 -45.38
C LEU A 337 27.18 -31.03 -46.46
N GLU A 338 26.78 -32.13 -47.07
CA GLU A 338 27.53 -32.76 -48.17
C GLU A 338 27.68 -31.79 -49.37
N GLN A 339 26.57 -31.17 -49.81
CA GLN A 339 26.58 -30.21 -50.90
C GLN A 339 27.48 -29.01 -50.59
N LEU A 340 27.33 -28.42 -49.39
CA LEU A 340 28.16 -27.25 -49.03
C LEU A 340 29.66 -27.60 -48.93
N ILE A 341 29.99 -28.74 -48.41
CA ILE A 341 31.40 -29.16 -48.36
C ILE A 341 31.94 -29.32 -49.78
N GLU A 342 31.19 -29.97 -50.70
CA GLU A 342 31.62 -30.16 -52.08
C GLU A 342 31.84 -28.81 -52.82
N GLU A 343 31.01 -27.82 -52.56
CA GLU A 343 31.19 -26.45 -53.13
C GLU A 343 32.44 -25.76 -52.58
N LEU A 344 32.90 -26.08 -51.35
CA LEU A 344 34.04 -25.44 -50.70
C LEU A 344 35.36 -26.22 -50.84
N VAL A 345 35.35 -27.48 -51.37
CA VAL A 345 36.55 -28.27 -51.60
C VAL A 345 37.61 -27.53 -52.38
N PRO A 346 37.33 -26.85 -53.54
CA PRO A 346 38.36 -26.14 -54.28
C PRO A 346 39.07 -25.06 -53.48
N GLN A 347 38.31 -24.31 -52.65
CA GLN A 347 38.85 -23.25 -51.81
C GLN A 347 39.70 -23.82 -50.66
N ALA A 348 39.31 -24.95 -50.08
CA ALA A 348 40.10 -25.63 -49.05
C ALA A 348 41.41 -26.14 -49.61
N GLU A 349 41.41 -26.76 -50.81
CA GLU A 349 42.61 -27.26 -51.52
C GLU A 349 43.59 -26.15 -51.85
N GLU A 350 43.12 -24.93 -52.25
CA GLU A 350 43.99 -23.76 -52.45
C GLU A 350 44.76 -23.38 -51.20
N HIS A 351 44.23 -23.70 -49.97
CA HIS A 351 44.88 -23.45 -48.69
C HIS A 351 45.56 -24.68 -48.11
N GLY A 352 45.73 -25.78 -48.91
CA GLY A 352 46.35 -27.01 -48.46
C GLY A 352 45.49 -27.80 -47.46
N LEU A 353 44.20 -27.55 -47.37
CA LEU A 353 43.30 -28.16 -46.38
C LEU A 353 42.43 -29.24 -47.02
N THR A 354 42.08 -30.26 -46.18
CA THR A 354 41.25 -31.38 -46.61
C THR A 354 40.02 -31.52 -45.69
N PHE A 355 38.85 -31.74 -46.27
CA PHE A 355 37.64 -32.03 -45.51
C PHE A 355 37.56 -33.51 -45.15
N VAL A 356 37.34 -33.82 -43.86
CA VAL A 356 37.08 -35.16 -43.35
C VAL A 356 35.66 -35.23 -42.86
N LYS A 357 34.80 -35.96 -43.60
CA LYS A 357 33.38 -36.12 -43.26
C LYS A 357 33.19 -37.36 -42.35
N LYS A 358 32.43 -37.19 -41.24
CA LYS A 358 32.00 -38.28 -40.33
C LYS A 358 30.47 -38.19 -40.14
N PHE A 359 29.73 -38.69 -41.13
CA PHE A 359 28.26 -38.69 -41.11
C PHE A 359 27.74 -40.12 -40.85
N PRO A 360 26.66 -40.26 -40.06
CA PRO A 360 26.01 -41.56 -39.92
C PRO A 360 25.29 -41.95 -41.22
N GLU A 361 25.14 -43.24 -41.47
CA GLU A 361 24.37 -43.77 -42.60
C GLU A 361 22.89 -43.37 -42.51
N GLU A 362 22.39 -43.19 -41.27
CA GLU A 362 21.02 -42.75 -41.00
C GLU A 362 20.87 -41.27 -41.29
N ARG A 363 19.89 -40.93 -42.13
CA ARG A 363 19.61 -39.53 -42.50
C ARG A 363 18.95 -38.80 -41.34
N ALA A 364 19.42 -37.61 -41.01
CA ALA A 364 18.91 -36.72 -39.96
C ALA A 364 18.11 -35.58 -40.58
N TYR A 365 16.85 -35.46 -40.15
CA TYR A 365 15.92 -34.41 -40.63
C TYR A 365 15.64 -33.36 -39.57
N ALA A 366 15.66 -32.10 -39.95
CA ALA A 366 15.28 -30.99 -39.10
C ALA A 366 14.26 -30.07 -39.78
N ALA A 367 13.37 -29.46 -39.00
CA ALA A 367 12.46 -28.43 -39.48
C ALA A 367 13.18 -27.07 -39.44
N ILE A 368 13.83 -26.72 -40.53
CA ILE A 368 14.68 -25.53 -40.62
C ILE A 368 14.43 -24.74 -41.91
N ASP A 369 14.75 -23.47 -41.86
CA ASP A 369 14.85 -22.61 -43.04
C ASP A 369 16.22 -22.89 -43.73
N SER A 370 16.16 -23.55 -44.89
CA SER A 370 17.37 -24.04 -45.59
C SER A 370 18.30 -22.93 -46.00
N GLU A 371 17.77 -21.80 -46.54
CA GLU A 371 18.61 -20.67 -46.97
C GLU A 371 19.39 -20.06 -45.79
N LYS A 372 18.71 -19.90 -44.67
CA LYS A 372 19.34 -19.39 -43.43
C LYS A 372 20.40 -20.36 -42.91
N MET A 373 20.12 -21.66 -42.94
CA MET A 373 21.07 -22.65 -42.46
C MET A 373 22.27 -22.86 -43.39
N VAL A 374 22.10 -22.71 -44.71
CA VAL A 374 23.22 -22.61 -45.64
C VAL A 374 24.16 -21.48 -45.20
N ARG A 375 23.65 -20.30 -44.89
CA ARG A 375 24.43 -19.15 -44.41
C ARG A 375 25.21 -19.46 -43.11
N VAL A 376 24.58 -20.21 -42.18
CA VAL A 376 25.23 -20.64 -40.92
C VAL A 376 26.43 -21.52 -41.22
N PHE A 377 26.23 -22.59 -42.02
CA PHE A 377 27.27 -23.55 -42.28
C PHE A 377 28.38 -22.96 -43.18
N ASP A 378 28.03 -22.12 -44.16
CA ASP A 378 29.00 -21.37 -44.97
C ASP A 378 29.89 -20.51 -44.07
N ASN A 379 29.34 -19.73 -43.17
CA ASN A 379 30.12 -18.93 -42.22
C ASN A 379 31.04 -19.77 -41.35
N LEU A 380 30.60 -20.95 -40.89
CA LEU A 380 31.40 -21.82 -40.03
C LEU A 380 32.51 -22.51 -40.84
N LEU A 381 32.18 -23.04 -42.02
CA LEU A 381 33.16 -23.71 -42.92
C LEU A 381 34.19 -22.77 -43.45
N MET A 382 33.76 -21.57 -43.91
CA MET A 382 34.68 -20.53 -44.35
C MET A 382 35.61 -20.04 -43.23
N ASN A 383 35.10 -19.92 -42.01
CA ASN A 383 35.95 -19.64 -40.85
C ASN A 383 36.97 -20.78 -40.61
N ALA A 384 36.55 -22.03 -40.72
CA ALA A 384 37.44 -23.17 -40.59
C ALA A 384 38.56 -23.14 -41.67
N ILE A 385 38.23 -22.86 -42.94
CA ILE A 385 39.21 -22.72 -44.02
C ILE A 385 40.19 -21.56 -43.72
N LYS A 386 39.67 -20.41 -43.34
CA LYS A 386 40.44 -19.17 -43.18
C LYS A 386 41.40 -19.18 -41.98
N TYR A 387 40.98 -19.85 -40.87
CA TYR A 387 41.73 -19.81 -39.63
C TYR A 387 42.38 -21.14 -39.27
N SER A 388 42.30 -22.17 -40.13
CA SER A 388 43.10 -23.40 -39.98
C SER A 388 44.58 -23.12 -40.17
N LYS A 389 45.40 -23.91 -39.55
CA LYS A 389 46.83 -23.99 -39.85
C LYS A 389 47.02 -24.70 -41.21
N ASP A 390 47.99 -24.22 -42.00
CA ASP A 390 48.33 -24.81 -43.30
C ASP A 390 48.53 -26.33 -43.18
N ASP A 391 48.19 -27.07 -44.25
CA ASP A 391 48.28 -28.53 -44.39
C ASP A 391 47.49 -29.31 -43.31
N GLY A 392 46.29 -28.84 -42.96
CA GLY A 392 45.44 -29.41 -41.92
C GLY A 392 44.19 -30.12 -42.44
N GLU A 393 43.48 -30.76 -41.48
CA GLU A 393 42.17 -31.36 -41.73
C GLU A 393 41.06 -30.50 -41.10
N ILE A 394 39.98 -30.27 -41.85
CA ILE A 394 38.72 -29.74 -41.36
C ILE A 394 37.76 -30.92 -41.15
N LYS A 395 37.46 -31.25 -39.90
CA LYS A 395 36.57 -32.38 -39.55
C LYS A 395 35.16 -31.91 -39.42
N VAL A 396 34.25 -32.44 -40.23
CA VAL A 396 32.80 -32.18 -40.12
C VAL A 396 32.14 -33.49 -39.68
N SER A 397 31.50 -33.45 -38.53
CA SER A 397 30.78 -34.63 -37.99
C SER A 397 29.34 -34.27 -37.70
N LEU A 398 28.44 -35.24 -37.92
CA LEU A 398 27.03 -35.18 -37.58
C LEU A 398 26.70 -36.36 -36.66
N GLN A 399 26.00 -36.06 -35.56
CA GLN A 399 25.56 -37.05 -34.59
C GLN A 399 24.08 -36.81 -34.25
N ARG A 400 23.31 -37.90 -34.30
CA ARG A 400 21.92 -37.85 -33.80
C ARG A 400 21.91 -38.14 -32.32
N GLN A 401 21.36 -37.20 -31.54
CA GLN A 401 21.07 -37.35 -30.12
C GLN A 401 19.55 -37.56 -29.93
N ARG A 402 19.12 -37.93 -28.73
CA ARG A 402 17.70 -38.26 -28.47
C ARG A 402 16.69 -37.22 -28.95
N ARG A 403 17.03 -35.95 -28.90
CA ARG A 403 16.14 -34.84 -29.27
C ARG A 403 16.72 -33.84 -30.28
N ASP A 404 18.00 -33.93 -30.53
CA ASP A 404 18.74 -32.94 -31.31
C ASP A 404 19.67 -33.63 -32.32
N ILE A 405 19.97 -32.96 -33.40
CA ILE A 405 21.05 -33.24 -34.33
C ILE A 405 22.22 -32.34 -33.93
N GLN A 406 23.37 -32.94 -33.59
CA GLN A 406 24.58 -32.22 -33.29
C GLN A 406 25.51 -32.23 -34.47
N ILE A 407 25.89 -31.07 -34.98
CA ILE A 407 26.86 -30.87 -36.04
C ILE A 407 28.10 -30.25 -35.42
N VAL A 408 29.27 -30.84 -35.66
CA VAL A 408 30.56 -30.35 -35.16
C VAL A 408 31.47 -30.09 -36.33
N ILE A 409 31.95 -28.82 -36.45
CA ILE A 409 32.97 -28.40 -37.39
C ILE A 409 34.23 -28.12 -36.57
N ALA A 410 35.29 -28.85 -36.83
CA ALA A 410 36.52 -28.82 -36.05
C ALA A 410 37.74 -28.59 -36.95
N ASN A 411 38.61 -27.71 -36.56
CA ASN A 411 39.86 -27.46 -37.26
C ASN A 411 41.03 -27.11 -36.30
N HIS A 412 42.26 -27.32 -36.74
CA HIS A 412 43.42 -26.88 -35.99
C HIS A 412 43.53 -25.36 -35.96
N SER A 413 43.72 -24.77 -34.78
CA SER A 413 43.78 -23.33 -34.58
C SER A 413 44.86 -22.92 -33.57
N GLU A 414 45.05 -21.62 -33.41
CA GLU A 414 45.79 -21.08 -32.28
C GLU A 414 45.02 -21.24 -30.98
N GLU A 415 45.73 -21.16 -29.86
CA GLU A 415 45.15 -21.31 -28.52
C GLU A 415 44.11 -20.27 -28.21
N PHE A 416 43.01 -20.70 -27.59
CA PHE A 416 41.90 -19.82 -27.12
C PHE A 416 41.77 -19.92 -25.63
N THR A 417 41.60 -18.75 -24.96
CA THR A 417 41.19 -18.71 -23.58
C THR A 417 39.65 -18.92 -23.45
N ARG A 418 39.19 -19.25 -22.27
CA ARG A 418 37.72 -19.37 -22.03
C ARG A 418 36.93 -18.11 -22.31
N GLU A 419 37.53 -16.94 -22.03
CA GLU A 419 36.92 -15.63 -22.26
C GLU A 419 36.85 -15.32 -23.77
N GLU A 420 37.90 -15.63 -24.53
CA GLU A 420 37.90 -15.50 -25.99
C GLU A 420 36.85 -16.40 -26.65
N LEU A 421 36.73 -17.67 -26.21
CA LEU A 421 35.71 -18.58 -26.74
C LEU A 421 34.29 -18.08 -26.50
N ALA A 422 34.01 -17.49 -25.31
CA ALA A 422 32.70 -16.90 -25.00
C ALA A 422 32.40 -15.69 -25.91
N SER A 423 33.44 -14.93 -26.27
CA SER A 423 33.32 -13.71 -27.06
C SER A 423 33.31 -13.95 -28.60
N LEU A 424 33.61 -15.17 -29.08
CA LEU A 424 33.65 -15.49 -30.53
C LEU A 424 32.33 -15.15 -31.26
N PHE A 425 31.20 -15.26 -30.57
CA PHE A 425 29.90 -14.98 -31.14
C PHE A 425 29.43 -13.54 -30.88
N GLU A 426 30.27 -12.72 -30.22
CA GLU A 426 29.99 -11.30 -30.07
C GLU A 426 30.27 -10.56 -31.40
N ARG A 427 29.55 -9.47 -31.62
CA ARG A 427 29.61 -8.64 -32.84
C ARG A 427 30.99 -7.99 -32.97
N PHE A 428 31.56 -8.03 -34.16
CA PHE A 428 32.87 -7.43 -34.47
C PHE A 428 34.03 -7.97 -33.65
N TYR A 429 33.83 -9.10 -32.95
CA TYR A 429 34.92 -9.74 -32.24
C TYR A 429 35.94 -10.29 -33.22
N LYS A 430 37.21 -9.93 -33.01
CA LYS A 430 38.38 -10.43 -33.75
C LYS A 430 39.50 -10.70 -32.75
N LYS A 431 40.05 -11.91 -32.72
CA LYS A 431 41.08 -12.33 -31.75
C LYS A 431 42.31 -11.43 -31.78
N ASP A 432 42.77 -10.97 -32.96
CA ASP A 432 43.92 -10.09 -33.14
C ASP A 432 43.59 -8.88 -34.01
N GLN A 433 43.52 -7.69 -33.42
CA GLN A 433 43.35 -6.43 -34.14
C GLN A 433 44.60 -6.04 -34.96
N SER A 434 45.80 -6.55 -34.61
CA SER A 434 47.05 -6.20 -35.25
C SER A 434 47.39 -7.06 -36.48
N ARG A 435 46.98 -8.32 -36.51
CA ARG A 435 47.14 -9.24 -37.65
C ARG A 435 46.01 -9.15 -38.68
N SER A 436 44.88 -8.53 -38.30
CA SER A 436 43.65 -8.47 -39.13
C SER A 436 43.78 -7.67 -40.44
N ARG A 437 44.94 -7.03 -40.72
CA ARG A 437 45.16 -6.37 -42.04
C ARG A 437 45.33 -7.35 -43.19
N ALA A 438 45.67 -8.61 -42.90
CA ALA A 438 45.84 -9.67 -43.88
C ALA A 438 44.66 -10.65 -43.96
N THR A 439 43.89 -10.79 -42.84
CA THR A 439 42.77 -11.72 -42.75
C THR A 439 41.43 -10.94 -42.73
N GLU A 440 40.78 -10.91 -43.90
CA GLU A 440 39.56 -10.13 -44.17
C GLU A 440 38.31 -10.83 -43.60
N GLY A 441 37.69 -10.27 -42.54
CA GLY A 441 36.41 -10.73 -42.01
C GLY A 441 35.64 -9.59 -41.34
N SER A 442 34.32 -9.56 -41.52
CA SER A 442 33.43 -8.55 -40.95
C SER A 442 33.35 -8.63 -39.42
N GLY A 443 33.67 -9.77 -38.82
CA GLY A 443 33.40 -10.07 -37.42
C GLY A 443 31.89 -10.20 -37.09
N LEU A 444 31.03 -10.25 -38.13
CA LEU A 444 29.60 -10.43 -38.00
C LEU A 444 29.16 -11.88 -38.30
N GLY A 445 29.94 -12.63 -39.08
CA GLY A 445 29.53 -13.96 -39.56
C GLY A 445 29.15 -14.94 -38.46
N LEU A 446 29.94 -15.04 -37.36
CA LEU A 446 29.63 -15.89 -36.24
C LEU A 446 28.44 -15.37 -35.43
N ALA A 447 28.26 -14.06 -35.28
CA ALA A 447 27.12 -13.45 -34.65
C ALA A 447 25.82 -13.69 -35.43
N ILE A 448 25.89 -13.60 -36.77
CA ILE A 448 24.79 -13.95 -37.69
C ILE A 448 24.45 -15.44 -37.55
N ALA A 449 25.45 -16.32 -37.57
CA ALA A 449 25.27 -17.76 -37.43
C ALA A 449 24.56 -18.10 -36.10
N LYS A 450 24.97 -17.50 -34.99
CA LYS A 450 24.31 -17.66 -33.68
C LYS A 450 22.86 -17.20 -33.70
N SER A 451 22.61 -16.00 -34.24
CA SER A 451 21.24 -15.47 -34.31
C SER A 451 20.32 -16.36 -35.14
N ILE A 452 20.77 -16.87 -36.26
CA ILE A 452 19.99 -17.77 -37.10
C ILE A 452 19.70 -19.09 -36.40
N VAL A 453 20.73 -19.71 -35.78
CA VAL A 453 20.57 -20.98 -35.05
C VAL A 453 19.59 -20.82 -33.89
N GLU A 454 19.68 -19.75 -33.11
CA GLU A 454 18.75 -19.46 -32.02
C GLU A 454 17.30 -19.24 -32.52
N LEU A 455 17.11 -18.53 -33.64
CA LEU A 455 15.80 -18.38 -34.28
C LEU A 455 15.21 -19.70 -34.77
N GLN A 456 16.05 -20.65 -35.21
CA GLN A 456 15.62 -21.99 -35.58
C GLN A 456 15.21 -22.84 -34.37
N GLY A 457 15.48 -22.39 -33.12
CA GLY A 457 15.26 -23.12 -31.88
C GLY A 457 16.42 -24.03 -31.50
N GLY A 458 17.57 -23.85 -32.13
CA GLY A 458 18.81 -24.56 -31.83
C GLY A 458 19.75 -23.80 -30.89
N SER A 459 20.97 -24.32 -30.76
CA SER A 459 22.04 -23.66 -30.01
C SER A 459 23.37 -23.82 -30.73
N ILE A 460 24.28 -22.83 -30.57
CA ILE A 460 25.63 -22.89 -31.07
C ILE A 460 26.61 -22.53 -29.96
N ARG A 461 27.73 -23.26 -29.91
CA ARG A 461 28.83 -22.99 -28.97
C ARG A 461 30.18 -23.33 -29.60
N ALA A 462 31.24 -22.81 -29.02
CA ALA A 462 32.61 -23.13 -29.40
C ALA A 462 33.34 -23.80 -28.21
N GLU A 463 34.12 -24.81 -28.51
CA GLU A 463 34.99 -25.52 -27.55
C GLU A 463 36.41 -25.56 -28.13
N TYR A 464 37.42 -25.53 -27.26
CA TYR A 464 38.83 -25.63 -27.66
C TYR A 464 39.52 -26.64 -26.76
N GLU A 465 40.15 -27.63 -27.40
CA GLU A 465 40.91 -28.69 -26.71
C GLU A 465 42.08 -29.16 -27.63
N ASP A 466 43.26 -29.28 -27.06
CA ASP A 466 44.46 -29.85 -27.72
C ASP A 466 44.79 -29.22 -29.08
N GLY A 467 44.66 -27.93 -29.22
CA GLY A 467 45.01 -27.25 -30.49
C GLY A 467 43.87 -27.29 -31.52
N ILE A 468 42.71 -27.81 -31.16
CA ILE A 468 41.56 -27.92 -32.07
C ILE A 468 40.42 -27.06 -31.55
N ILE A 469 39.91 -26.12 -32.38
CA ILE A 469 38.67 -25.43 -32.15
C ILE A 469 37.52 -26.24 -32.74
N GLN A 470 36.42 -26.33 -32.02
CA GLN A 470 35.20 -27.03 -32.43
C GLN A 470 34.01 -26.05 -32.34
N PHE A 471 33.32 -25.84 -33.46
CA PHE A 471 32.01 -25.16 -33.48
C PHE A 471 30.93 -26.21 -33.47
N ILE A 472 30.08 -26.17 -32.46
CA ILE A 472 29.06 -27.19 -32.17
C ILE A 472 27.68 -26.54 -32.35
N VAL A 473 26.95 -27.00 -33.36
CA VAL A 473 25.56 -26.57 -33.63
C VAL A 473 24.62 -27.69 -33.25
N SER A 474 23.61 -27.39 -32.46
CA SER A 474 22.56 -28.34 -32.08
C SER A 474 21.22 -27.85 -32.64
N LEU A 475 20.53 -28.69 -33.38
CA LEU A 475 19.24 -28.39 -34.00
C LEU A 475 18.18 -29.41 -33.55
N PRO A 476 16.93 -29.00 -33.28
CA PRO A 476 15.87 -29.93 -32.89
C PRO A 476 15.58 -30.91 -34.05
N ILE A 477 15.53 -32.20 -33.73
CA ILE A 477 15.24 -33.26 -34.70
C ILE A 477 13.72 -33.38 -34.93
N ILE A 478 13.33 -33.73 -36.17
CA ILE A 478 11.99 -34.23 -36.43
C ILE A 478 12.00 -35.73 -36.15
N GLU A 479 11.25 -36.20 -35.15
CA GLU A 479 11.03 -37.64 -34.96
C GLU A 479 10.11 -38.14 -36.11
N LYS A 480 10.64 -39.03 -36.94
CA LYS A 480 9.88 -39.83 -37.91
C LYS A 480 9.45 -41.14 -37.34
#